data_676463717f1e3397c72d1b923170a316
#
_entry.id   676463717f1e3397c72d1b923170a316
#
_cell.length_a   1.000
_cell.length_b   1.000
_cell.length_c   1.000
_cell.angle_alpha   90.00
_cell.angle_beta   90.00
_cell.angle_gamma   90.00
#
_symmetry.space_group_name_H-M   'P 1'
#
loop_
_entity.id
_entity.type
_entity.pdbx_description
1 polymer ?
#
loop_
_entity_poly.entity_id
_entity_poly.type
_entity_poly.pdbx_seq_one_letter_code
_entity_poly.pdbx_strand_id
1 'polypeptide(L)'
;MSQISIKTSSICDKAGRPYNQDNFWLCPDLSQYQTTNNVVVEEQETEISLSDKGALLVVADGMGGMNAGEVASQIIIDSVKQSFLNTDSIDLNNKEDINSFIKKVIIEADENVKTHAADNPDTAGMGSTIVLAWILGQTVHVGWCGDSRAYCYNEKNGLVRLSHDHSYVQGLVDNGTISEDEAFDHPNSNIITRSLGDSGEKAKPEIKDYPIHNGDIFLLCTDGLCGVLRDNEIEEIMCQNHQSVDDCLKSLWVNGKEVGWTDNVTIELAKIVSGGSEPDRLPMGYDEPKSCAEKKSECNKRSIVILVSFILVFLAVGLLAFILNNNSNEKRINELNSLIEKQKLQIDSLTRIEDSLYSIIQQYQKTEEESFYIVDVTSDDDKYEYGSEDYQDQVTETEETVIDDINLTPIHPKDSIKD
;
A
#
# COMPACT_ATOMS: atom_id res chain seq x y z
N MET A 1 7.83 -22.77 24.89
CA MET A 1 7.15 -22.27 23.68
C MET A 1 8.22 -22.13 22.61
N SER A 2 7.93 -22.47 21.37
CA SER A 2 8.84 -22.24 20.25
C SER A 2 9.05 -20.73 20.08
N GLN A 3 10.29 -20.32 19.84
CA GLN A 3 10.62 -18.91 19.58
C GLN A 3 10.00 -18.51 18.24
N ILE A 4 9.34 -17.37 18.21
CA ILE A 4 8.77 -16.84 16.96
C ILE A 4 9.90 -16.31 16.09
N SER A 5 9.86 -16.61 14.79
CA SER A 5 10.69 -15.98 13.78
C SER A 5 9.82 -15.20 12.78
N ILE A 6 10.33 -14.06 12.36
CA ILE A 6 9.64 -13.16 11.41
C ILE A 6 10.55 -12.75 10.26
N LYS A 7 9.93 -12.33 9.17
CA LYS A 7 10.54 -11.55 8.09
C LYS A 7 9.75 -10.27 7.94
N THR A 8 10.43 -9.16 7.65
CA THR A 8 9.82 -7.83 7.56
C THR A 8 10.23 -7.12 6.29
N SER A 9 9.38 -6.23 5.81
CA SER A 9 9.67 -5.33 4.69
C SER A 9 8.84 -4.06 4.82
N SER A 10 9.34 -2.91 4.35
CA SER A 10 8.62 -1.64 4.44
C SER A 10 8.96 -0.70 3.29
N ILE A 11 8.03 0.18 2.97
CA ILE A 11 8.21 1.29 2.06
C ILE A 11 7.44 2.51 2.57
N CYS A 12 8.04 3.69 2.42
CA CYS A 12 7.40 4.97 2.68
C CYS A 12 7.77 5.92 1.54
N ASP A 13 6.80 6.29 0.72
CA ASP A 13 7.00 7.07 -0.49
C ASP A 13 6.04 8.27 -0.52
N LYS A 14 6.52 9.40 -1.03
CA LYS A 14 5.68 10.57 -1.28
C LYS A 14 4.61 10.35 -2.35
N ALA A 15 4.83 9.36 -3.22
CA ALA A 15 3.91 8.90 -4.26
C ALA A 15 3.23 10.04 -5.04
N GLY A 16 1.93 10.27 -4.88
CA GLY A 16 1.17 11.30 -5.61
C GLY A 16 1.36 12.74 -5.12
N ARG A 17 2.10 12.97 -4.04
CA ARG A 17 2.25 14.27 -3.39
C ARG A 17 3.64 14.89 -3.63
N PRO A 18 3.78 16.23 -3.57
CA PRO A 18 5.09 16.90 -3.67
C PRO A 18 6.00 16.63 -2.48
N TYR A 19 5.43 16.44 -1.28
CA TYR A 19 6.12 16.18 -0.02
C TYR A 19 5.57 14.91 0.62
N ASN A 20 6.38 14.24 1.45
CA ASN A 20 5.95 13.10 2.23
C ASN A 20 5.60 13.57 3.65
N GLN A 21 4.34 13.40 4.06
CA GLN A 21 3.84 13.68 5.40
C GLN A 21 3.67 12.40 6.22
N ASP A 22 3.75 11.23 5.57
CA ASP A 22 3.81 9.96 6.25
C ASP A 22 5.15 9.77 6.96
N ASN A 23 5.12 8.98 8.02
CA ASN A 23 6.31 8.49 8.70
C ASN A 23 6.06 7.09 9.27
N PHE A 24 7.13 6.35 9.55
CA PHE A 24 7.04 4.99 10.04
C PHE A 24 8.21 4.59 10.93
N TRP A 25 8.05 3.50 11.64
CA TRP A 25 9.13 2.84 12.34
C TRP A 25 8.92 1.34 12.40
N LEU A 26 9.72 0.62 11.65
CA LEU A 26 9.82 -0.83 11.68
C LEU A 26 11.00 -1.24 12.57
N CYS A 27 10.72 -1.91 13.68
CA CYS A 27 11.74 -2.46 14.57
C CYS A 27 11.55 -3.98 14.68
N PRO A 28 12.32 -4.77 13.94
CA PRO A 28 12.17 -6.23 13.92
C PRO A 28 12.53 -6.92 15.23
N ASP A 29 13.34 -6.27 16.08
CA ASP A 29 13.69 -6.75 17.42
C ASP A 29 13.99 -5.58 18.37
N LEU A 30 13.05 -5.29 19.26
CA LEU A 30 13.16 -4.19 20.21
C LEU A 30 14.34 -4.33 21.19
N SER A 31 14.87 -5.55 21.44
CA SER A 31 16.02 -5.73 22.31
C SER A 31 17.31 -5.23 21.66
N GLN A 32 17.45 -5.38 20.36
CA GLN A 32 18.62 -4.91 19.61
C GLN A 32 18.63 -3.39 19.45
N TYR A 33 17.44 -2.78 19.26
CA TYR A 33 17.31 -1.34 19.18
C TYR A 33 17.86 -0.63 20.43
N GLN A 34 17.61 -1.19 21.63
CA GLN A 34 18.09 -0.62 22.88
C GLN A 34 19.62 -0.66 23.01
N THR A 35 20.28 -1.60 22.35
CA THR A 35 21.75 -1.79 22.44
C THR A 35 22.54 -1.05 21.38
N THR A 36 21.97 -0.81 20.19
CA THR A 36 22.73 -0.32 19.03
C THR A 36 22.31 1.06 18.55
N ASN A 37 21.13 1.57 18.95
CA ASN A 37 20.48 2.78 18.36
C ASN A 37 20.36 2.76 16.82
N ASN A 38 20.69 1.64 16.20
CA ASN A 38 20.68 1.48 14.75
C ASN A 38 19.66 0.40 14.37
N VAL A 39 18.61 0.80 13.69
CA VAL A 39 17.77 -0.12 12.94
C VAL A 39 18.42 -0.26 11.57
N VAL A 40 19.14 -1.35 11.37
CA VAL A 40 19.64 -1.70 10.04
C VAL A 40 18.48 -2.34 9.30
N VAL A 41 17.88 -1.61 8.38
CA VAL A 41 17.03 -2.19 7.36
C VAL A 41 17.96 -2.83 6.33
N GLU A 42 18.36 -4.08 6.54
CA GLU A 42 19.07 -4.83 5.53
C GLU A 42 18.08 -5.23 4.42
N GLU A 43 18.45 -4.99 3.18
CA GLU A 43 17.71 -5.25 1.95
C GLU A 43 17.48 -6.74 1.62
N GLN A 44 17.73 -7.66 2.57
CA GLN A 44 17.49 -9.07 2.38
C GLN A 44 16.37 -9.52 3.32
N GLU A 45 15.50 -10.41 2.82
CA GLU A 45 14.49 -11.14 3.62
C GLU A 45 15.14 -11.96 4.74
N THR A 46 15.81 -11.28 5.66
CA THR A 46 16.49 -11.92 6.78
C THR A 46 15.46 -12.39 7.78
N GLU A 47 15.47 -13.68 8.07
CA GLU A 47 14.63 -14.25 9.12
C GLU A 47 15.22 -13.90 10.50
N ILE A 48 14.44 -13.21 11.33
CA ILE A 48 14.82 -12.75 12.66
C ILE A 48 14.03 -13.52 13.71
N SER A 49 14.74 -14.12 14.66
CA SER A 49 14.12 -14.73 15.84
C SER A 49 13.80 -13.67 16.88
N LEU A 50 12.52 -13.51 17.24
CA LEU A 50 12.09 -12.49 18.20
C LEU A 50 12.69 -12.74 19.59
N SER A 51 13.13 -11.64 20.21
CA SER A 51 13.45 -11.60 21.62
C SER A 51 12.19 -11.60 22.50
N ASP A 52 12.37 -11.56 23.81
CA ASP A 52 11.31 -11.36 24.80
C ASP A 52 10.64 -9.97 24.74
N LYS A 53 11.26 -9.00 24.06
CA LYS A 53 10.69 -7.66 23.83
C LYS A 53 9.90 -7.59 22.51
N GLY A 54 10.05 -8.57 21.63
CA GLY A 54 9.28 -8.68 20.39
C GLY A 54 9.68 -7.70 19.30
N ALA A 55 8.79 -7.53 18.32
CA ALA A 55 8.93 -6.63 17.18
C ALA A 55 7.82 -5.58 17.18
N LEU A 56 8.10 -4.39 16.63
CA LEU A 56 7.15 -3.29 16.56
C LEU A 56 7.10 -2.72 15.14
N LEU A 57 5.89 -2.55 14.63
CA LEU A 57 5.56 -1.82 13.42
C LEU A 57 4.77 -0.58 13.81
N VAL A 58 5.05 0.57 13.22
CA VAL A 58 4.35 1.83 13.50
C VAL A 58 4.25 2.67 12.23
N VAL A 59 3.05 3.08 11.88
CA VAL A 59 2.77 3.98 10.75
C VAL A 59 2.02 5.20 11.27
N ALA A 60 2.37 6.38 10.76
CA ALA A 60 1.75 7.65 11.08
C ALA A 60 1.56 8.47 9.79
N ASP A 61 0.32 8.87 9.50
CA ASP A 61 -0.06 9.74 8.40
C ASP A 61 -0.25 11.16 8.92
N GLY A 62 0.61 12.06 8.48
CA GLY A 62 0.65 13.42 8.95
C GLY A 62 -0.29 14.35 8.19
N MET A 63 -1.09 15.11 8.92
CA MET A 63 -2.05 16.07 8.40
C MET A 63 -1.68 17.49 8.76
N GLY A 64 -1.79 18.42 7.80
CA GLY A 64 -1.57 19.84 8.03
C GLY A 64 -1.14 20.58 6.78
N GLY A 65 -1.28 21.91 6.76
CA GLY A 65 -0.76 22.72 5.65
C GLY A 65 0.77 22.73 5.64
N MET A 66 1.39 22.91 4.46
CA MET A 66 2.82 23.10 4.20
C MET A 66 3.77 22.59 5.31
N ASN A 67 4.21 21.36 5.25
CA ASN A 67 5.18 20.70 6.17
C ASN A 67 4.70 20.44 7.62
N ALA A 68 3.53 20.93 8.03
CA ALA A 68 3.06 20.72 9.39
C ALA A 68 2.69 19.25 9.67
N GLY A 69 2.17 18.52 8.66
CA GLY A 69 1.89 17.09 8.76
C GLY A 69 3.15 16.24 8.94
N GLU A 70 4.22 16.54 8.18
CA GLU A 70 5.52 15.87 8.32
C GLU A 70 6.09 16.02 9.76
N VAL A 71 5.96 17.23 10.33
CA VAL A 71 6.39 17.48 11.72
C VAL A 71 5.54 16.66 12.71
N ALA A 72 4.23 16.61 12.50
CA ALA A 72 3.34 15.85 13.38
C ALA A 72 3.63 14.35 13.37
N SER A 73 3.72 13.73 12.19
CA SER A 73 4.06 12.31 12.06
C SER A 73 5.44 11.98 12.63
N GLN A 74 6.44 12.86 12.42
CA GLN A 74 7.77 12.70 13.01
C GLN A 74 7.75 12.72 14.54
N ILE A 75 7.04 13.68 15.16
CA ILE A 75 6.90 13.75 16.63
C ILE A 75 6.26 12.49 17.19
N ILE A 76 5.26 11.94 16.49
CA ILE A 76 4.60 10.70 16.91
C ILE A 76 5.57 9.53 16.89
N ILE A 77 6.29 9.34 15.79
CA ILE A 77 7.27 8.26 15.66
C ILE A 77 8.38 8.39 16.71
N ASP A 78 8.89 9.60 16.96
CA ASP A 78 9.92 9.82 17.98
C ASP A 78 9.39 9.58 19.40
N SER A 79 8.14 9.96 19.68
CA SER A 79 7.49 9.69 20.97
C SER A 79 7.33 8.19 21.22
N VAL A 80 6.92 7.44 20.20
CA VAL A 80 6.82 5.97 20.27
C VAL A 80 8.20 5.35 20.52
N LYS A 81 9.21 5.74 19.74
CA LYS A 81 10.59 5.27 19.92
C LYS A 81 11.08 5.51 21.34
N GLN A 82 10.91 6.72 21.86
CA GLN A 82 11.35 7.07 23.21
C GLN A 82 10.62 6.26 24.29
N SER A 83 9.32 6.02 24.15
CA SER A 83 8.54 5.25 25.11
C SER A 83 8.93 3.78 25.12
N PHE A 84 9.17 3.18 23.94
CA PHE A 84 9.59 1.79 23.83
C PHE A 84 11.03 1.50 24.24
N LEU A 85 11.88 2.52 24.39
CA LEU A 85 13.18 2.39 25.06
C LEU A 85 13.05 2.09 26.56
N ASN A 86 11.91 2.38 27.19
CA ASN A 86 11.69 2.29 28.63
C ASN A 86 10.68 1.20 29.02
N THR A 87 10.62 0.09 28.27
CA THR A 87 9.68 -1.02 28.53
C THR A 87 10.03 -1.87 29.76
N ASP A 88 11.17 -1.68 30.40
CA ASP A 88 11.63 -2.50 31.55
C ASP A 88 10.74 -2.39 32.80
N SER A 89 9.84 -1.40 32.84
CA SER A 89 8.88 -1.19 33.94
C SER A 89 7.52 -1.86 33.74
N ILE A 90 7.33 -2.59 32.64
CA ILE A 90 6.06 -3.20 32.23
C ILE A 90 6.14 -4.70 32.40
N ASP A 91 5.09 -5.31 32.97
CA ASP A 91 4.97 -6.76 32.93
C ASP A 91 4.52 -7.23 31.54
N LEU A 92 5.48 -7.68 30.73
CA LEU A 92 5.24 -8.18 29.39
C LEU A 92 4.46 -9.52 29.33
N ASN A 93 4.12 -10.09 30.48
CA ASN A 93 3.23 -11.24 30.55
C ASN A 93 1.79 -10.85 30.97
N ASN A 94 1.57 -9.57 31.28
CA ASN A 94 0.25 -9.06 31.63
C ASN A 94 -0.34 -8.25 30.47
N LYS A 95 -1.39 -8.78 29.88
CA LYS A 95 -2.09 -8.18 28.73
C LYS A 95 -2.64 -6.78 29.05
N GLU A 96 -3.18 -6.58 30.25
CA GLU A 96 -3.75 -5.30 30.69
C GLU A 96 -2.64 -4.22 30.83
N ASP A 97 -1.45 -4.61 31.31
CA ASP A 97 -0.31 -3.71 31.44
C ASP A 97 0.22 -3.32 30.05
N ILE A 98 0.30 -4.28 29.12
CA ILE A 98 0.71 -4.03 27.73
C ILE A 98 -0.27 -3.06 27.06
N ASN A 99 -1.56 -3.32 27.13
CA ASN A 99 -2.60 -2.49 26.52
C ASN A 99 -2.66 -1.08 27.15
N SER A 100 -2.46 -1.00 28.46
CA SER A 100 -2.38 0.28 29.16
C SER A 100 -1.13 1.08 28.75
N PHE A 101 0.00 0.41 28.55
CA PHE A 101 1.21 1.01 28.02
C PHE A 101 1.03 1.56 26.61
N ILE A 102 0.51 0.76 25.68
CA ILE A 102 0.23 1.19 24.29
C ILE A 102 -0.67 2.43 24.30
N LYS A 103 -1.76 2.37 25.09
CA LYS A 103 -2.67 3.51 25.23
C LYS A 103 -1.97 4.76 25.74
N LYS A 104 -1.09 4.61 26.75
CA LYS A 104 -0.31 5.71 27.33
C LYS A 104 0.64 6.30 26.29
N VAL A 105 1.36 5.47 25.53
CA VAL A 105 2.27 5.88 24.45
C VAL A 105 1.56 6.75 23.41
N ILE A 106 0.38 6.32 22.95
CA ILE A 106 -0.39 7.08 21.95
C ILE A 106 -0.88 8.42 22.54
N ILE A 107 -1.32 8.44 23.78
CA ILE A 107 -1.74 9.69 24.46
C ILE A 107 -0.56 10.63 24.70
N GLU A 108 0.61 10.14 25.09
CA GLU A 108 1.82 10.94 25.23
C GLU A 108 2.28 11.53 23.90
N ALA A 109 2.18 10.76 22.80
CA ALA A 109 2.45 11.26 21.45
C ALA A 109 1.48 12.40 21.06
N ASP A 110 0.19 12.28 21.35
CA ASP A 110 -0.82 13.33 21.15
C ASP A 110 -0.45 14.61 21.93
N GLU A 111 -0.08 14.48 23.20
CA GLU A 111 0.32 15.61 24.04
C GLU A 111 1.60 16.29 23.53
N ASN A 112 2.56 15.54 22.98
CA ASN A 112 3.78 16.08 22.39
C ASN A 112 3.49 16.88 21.10
N VAL A 113 2.61 16.37 20.22
CA VAL A 113 2.16 17.09 19.02
C VAL A 113 1.49 18.41 19.41
N LYS A 114 0.56 18.39 20.37
CA LYS A 114 -0.15 19.59 20.86
C LYS A 114 0.79 20.61 21.49
N THR A 115 1.75 20.15 22.27
CA THR A 115 2.75 21.01 22.90
C THR A 115 3.60 21.71 21.84
N HIS A 116 4.07 20.94 20.84
CA HIS A 116 4.83 21.52 19.74
C HIS A 116 4.02 22.56 18.95
N ALA A 117 2.76 22.25 18.61
CA ALA A 117 1.88 23.19 17.90
C ALA A 117 1.58 24.48 18.69
N ALA A 118 1.52 24.39 20.02
CA ALA A 118 1.32 25.56 20.88
C ALA A 118 2.58 26.45 20.93
N ASP A 119 3.77 25.84 20.91
CA ASP A 119 5.06 26.58 20.99
C ASP A 119 5.48 27.11 19.61
N ASN A 120 4.95 26.56 18.50
CA ASN A 120 5.31 26.89 17.13
C ASN A 120 4.07 27.25 16.28
N PRO A 121 3.68 28.52 16.22
CA PRO A 121 2.47 28.98 15.54
C PRO A 121 2.37 28.55 14.05
N ASP A 122 3.51 28.37 13.37
CA ASP A 122 3.56 27.94 11.97
C ASP A 122 3.09 26.47 11.77
N THR A 123 3.03 25.69 12.85
CA THR A 123 2.53 24.31 12.87
C THR A 123 1.15 24.19 13.52
N ALA A 124 0.48 25.30 13.75
CA ALA A 124 -0.85 25.31 14.36
C ALA A 124 -1.86 24.50 13.53
N GLY A 125 -2.59 23.62 14.20
CA GLY A 125 -3.56 22.73 13.53
C GLY A 125 -2.96 21.51 12.85
N MET A 126 -1.67 21.23 13.08
CA MET A 126 -1.08 19.95 12.65
C MET A 126 -1.67 18.79 13.45
N GLY A 127 -1.73 17.64 12.82
CA GLY A 127 -2.17 16.38 13.42
C GLY A 127 -1.61 15.21 12.68
N SER A 128 -1.91 14.01 13.14
CA SER A 128 -1.54 12.78 12.45
C SER A 128 -2.41 11.62 12.93
N THR A 129 -2.53 10.60 12.10
CA THR A 129 -2.98 9.28 12.52
C THR A 129 -1.84 8.54 13.22
N ILE A 130 -2.17 7.41 13.84
CA ILE A 130 -1.22 6.38 14.24
C ILE A 130 -1.88 5.02 14.15
N VAL A 131 -1.15 4.05 13.64
CA VAL A 131 -1.41 2.63 13.81
C VAL A 131 -0.11 1.93 14.18
N LEU A 132 -0.14 1.08 15.19
CA LEU A 132 1.00 0.27 15.61
C LEU A 132 0.60 -1.18 15.85
N ALA A 133 1.54 -2.09 15.61
CA ALA A 133 1.40 -3.51 15.91
C ALA A 133 2.64 -4.00 16.67
N TRP A 134 2.46 -4.37 17.94
CA TRP A 134 3.51 -4.95 18.76
C TRP A 134 3.35 -6.47 18.79
N ILE A 135 4.26 -7.17 18.11
CA ILE A 135 4.33 -8.62 18.05
C ILE A 135 5.13 -9.09 19.27
N LEU A 136 4.44 -9.65 20.26
CA LEU A 136 5.02 -10.03 21.53
C LEU A 136 4.53 -11.42 21.96
N GLY A 137 5.45 -12.34 22.20
CA GLY A 137 5.08 -13.72 22.52
C GLY A 137 4.17 -14.34 21.44
N GLN A 138 2.99 -14.82 21.83
CA GLN A 138 2.02 -15.44 20.91
C GLN A 138 0.86 -14.48 20.55
N THR A 139 1.07 -13.17 20.73
CA THR A 139 0.02 -12.17 20.55
C THR A 139 0.56 -10.98 19.76
N VAL A 140 -0.23 -10.45 18.85
CA VAL A 140 -0.02 -9.10 18.31
C VAL A 140 -0.99 -8.14 19.02
N HIS A 141 -0.44 -7.07 19.58
CA HIS A 141 -1.17 -5.98 20.21
C HIS A 141 -1.25 -4.83 19.22
N VAL A 142 -2.45 -4.52 18.74
CA VAL A 142 -2.70 -3.46 17.75
C VAL A 142 -3.32 -2.27 18.45
N GLY A 143 -2.68 -1.09 18.30
CA GLY A 143 -3.20 0.18 18.81
C GLY A 143 -3.32 1.21 17.69
N TRP A 144 -4.43 1.96 17.62
CA TRP A 144 -4.63 2.96 16.56
C TRP A 144 -5.47 4.15 16.98
N CYS A 145 -5.29 5.26 16.27
CA CYS A 145 -6.14 6.45 16.31
C CYS A 145 -6.06 7.13 14.94
N GLY A 146 -7.14 7.08 14.18
CA GLY A 146 -7.21 7.55 12.78
C GLY A 146 -7.79 6.48 11.85
N ASP A 147 -7.49 6.58 10.58
CA ASP A 147 -7.93 5.72 9.48
C ASP A 147 -6.78 5.00 8.76
N SER A 148 -5.53 5.17 9.23
CA SER A 148 -4.45 4.22 8.91
C SER A 148 -4.80 2.85 9.45
N ARG A 149 -4.54 1.80 8.66
CA ARG A 149 -5.10 0.47 8.91
C ARG A 149 -4.05 -0.57 9.27
N ALA A 150 -4.47 -1.53 10.09
CA ALA A 150 -3.79 -2.79 10.32
C ALA A 150 -4.62 -3.96 9.81
N TYR A 151 -3.95 -4.88 9.12
CA TYR A 151 -4.54 -6.12 8.60
C TYR A 151 -3.71 -7.33 8.99
N CYS A 152 -4.33 -8.49 8.96
CA CYS A 152 -3.67 -9.78 9.00
C CYS A 152 -4.12 -10.61 7.80
N TYR A 153 -3.18 -11.06 7.01
CA TYR A 153 -3.42 -12.02 5.94
C TYR A 153 -2.87 -13.40 6.33
N ASN A 154 -3.66 -14.44 6.09
CA ASN A 154 -3.22 -15.83 6.19
C ASN A 154 -3.82 -16.63 5.03
N GLU A 155 -3.05 -17.54 4.43
CA GLU A 155 -3.51 -18.34 3.29
C GLU A 155 -4.81 -19.11 3.57
N LYS A 156 -5.04 -19.49 4.85
CA LYS A 156 -6.24 -20.22 5.28
C LYS A 156 -7.44 -19.32 5.55
N ASN A 157 -7.21 -18.10 6.03
CA ASN A 157 -8.26 -17.21 6.54
C ASN A 157 -8.50 -15.99 5.65
N GLY A 158 -7.64 -15.77 4.62
CA GLY A 158 -7.70 -14.57 3.80
C GLY A 158 -7.21 -13.32 4.52
N LEU A 159 -7.65 -12.14 4.07
CA LEU A 159 -7.34 -10.85 4.66
C LEU A 159 -8.40 -10.46 5.70
N VAL A 160 -7.95 -10.10 6.88
CA VAL A 160 -8.81 -9.60 7.98
C VAL A 160 -8.31 -8.24 8.42
N ARG A 161 -9.18 -7.22 8.43
CA ARG A 161 -8.87 -5.91 8.98
C ARG A 161 -8.88 -5.98 10.51
N LEU A 162 -7.78 -5.61 11.15
CA LEU A 162 -7.59 -5.65 12.60
C LEU A 162 -7.99 -4.34 13.28
N SER A 163 -7.80 -3.20 12.58
CA SER A 163 -8.23 -1.88 13.03
C SER A 163 -9.63 -1.53 12.51
N HIS A 164 -10.23 -0.51 13.10
CA HIS A 164 -11.54 0.04 12.69
C HIS A 164 -11.39 1.54 12.48
N ASP A 165 -11.68 2.02 11.28
CA ASP A 165 -11.36 3.39 10.90
C ASP A 165 -12.12 4.42 11.75
N HIS A 166 -11.42 5.42 12.21
CA HIS A 166 -12.02 6.59 12.83
C HIS A 166 -12.34 7.64 11.75
N SER A 167 -13.22 7.29 10.81
CA SER A 167 -13.63 8.14 9.70
C SER A 167 -15.13 8.39 9.69
N TYR A 168 -15.54 9.44 8.98
CA TYR A 168 -16.97 9.76 8.79
C TYR A 168 -17.69 8.63 8.05
N VAL A 169 -17.08 8.11 7.00
CA VAL A 169 -17.69 7.07 6.17
C VAL A 169 -17.81 5.75 6.92
N GLN A 170 -16.85 5.42 7.77
CA GLN A 170 -16.96 4.23 8.62
C GLN A 170 -18.15 4.34 9.58
N GLY A 171 -18.40 5.53 10.13
CA GLY A 171 -19.61 5.76 10.93
C GLY A 171 -20.92 5.56 10.16
N LEU A 172 -20.93 5.83 8.83
CA LEU A 172 -22.09 5.53 7.97
C LEU A 172 -22.23 4.04 7.70
N VAL A 173 -21.13 3.31 7.55
CA VAL A 173 -21.14 1.85 7.42
C VAL A 173 -21.65 1.18 8.70
N ASP A 174 -21.11 1.60 9.85
CA ASP A 174 -21.48 1.04 11.17
C ASP A 174 -22.97 1.16 11.49
N ASN A 175 -23.59 2.25 11.07
CA ASN A 175 -25.03 2.46 11.26
C ASN A 175 -25.90 1.90 10.13
N GLY A 176 -25.28 1.24 9.14
CA GLY A 176 -25.96 0.60 8.01
C GLY A 176 -26.52 1.58 6.96
N THR A 177 -26.04 2.84 6.92
CA THR A 177 -26.47 3.83 5.95
C THR A 177 -25.90 3.55 4.56
N ILE A 178 -24.63 3.13 4.50
CA ILE A 178 -23.92 2.76 3.28
C ILE A 178 -23.16 1.43 3.47
N SER A 179 -22.82 0.78 2.38
CA SER A 179 -21.93 -0.40 2.36
C SER A 179 -20.46 0.00 2.40
N GLU A 180 -19.55 -0.96 2.66
CA GLU A 180 -18.09 -0.76 2.57
C GLU A 180 -17.67 -0.30 1.17
N ASP A 181 -18.28 -0.85 0.10
CA ASP A 181 -18.00 -0.44 -1.27
C ASP A 181 -18.42 0.99 -1.56
N GLU A 182 -19.58 1.42 -1.03
CA GLU A 182 -20.03 2.81 -1.16
C GLU A 182 -19.17 3.76 -0.33
N ALA A 183 -18.64 3.32 0.80
CA ALA A 183 -17.72 4.10 1.64
C ALA A 183 -16.41 4.39 0.91
N PHE A 184 -15.88 3.42 0.18
CA PHE A 184 -14.63 3.57 -0.58
C PHE A 184 -14.74 4.68 -1.65
N ASP A 185 -15.85 4.73 -2.38
CA ASP A 185 -16.09 5.73 -3.45
C ASP A 185 -16.74 7.02 -2.94
N HIS A 186 -16.92 7.17 -1.63
CA HIS A 186 -17.65 8.30 -1.06
C HIS A 186 -16.84 9.60 -1.14
N PRO A 187 -17.44 10.74 -1.54
CA PRO A 187 -16.74 12.03 -1.69
C PRO A 187 -16.12 12.57 -0.38
N ASN A 188 -16.57 12.07 0.76
CA ASN A 188 -16.05 12.42 2.09
C ASN A 188 -15.27 11.25 2.74
N SER A 189 -14.71 10.34 1.95
CA SER A 189 -13.93 9.19 2.46
C SER A 189 -12.69 9.62 3.27
N ASN A 190 -12.15 10.79 2.96
CA ASN A 190 -10.98 11.39 3.63
C ASN A 190 -11.30 12.16 4.93
N ILE A 191 -12.55 12.15 5.42
CA ILE A 191 -12.88 12.86 6.66
C ILE A 191 -12.63 11.95 7.87
N ILE A 192 -11.58 12.28 8.61
CA ILE A 192 -11.20 11.60 9.85
C ILE A 192 -11.98 12.19 11.03
N THR A 193 -12.43 11.35 11.94
CA THR A 193 -13.18 11.74 13.15
C THR A 193 -12.35 11.71 14.42
N ARG A 194 -11.18 11.05 14.40
CA ARG A 194 -10.21 11.00 15.51
C ARG A 194 -8.79 11.00 14.95
N SER A 195 -7.95 11.83 15.53
CA SER A 195 -6.52 11.91 15.21
C SER A 195 -5.75 12.35 16.45
N LEU A 196 -4.42 12.38 16.35
CA LEU A 196 -3.53 13.01 17.30
C LEU A 196 -3.30 14.46 16.91
N GLY A 197 -3.07 15.34 17.90
CA GLY A 197 -2.81 16.76 17.68
C GLY A 197 -4.06 17.65 17.65
N ASP A 198 -5.27 17.09 17.71
CA ASP A 198 -6.49 17.89 17.81
C ASP A 198 -6.51 18.68 19.14
N SER A 199 -6.50 20.00 19.04
CA SER A 199 -6.46 20.90 20.20
C SER A 199 -7.72 20.85 21.07
N GLY A 200 -8.85 20.37 20.52
CA GLY A 200 -10.15 20.32 21.19
C GLY A 200 -10.36 19.11 22.07
N GLU A 201 -9.75 17.99 21.77
CA GLU A 201 -9.96 16.72 22.49
C GLU A 201 -8.65 15.97 22.75
N LYS A 202 -8.64 15.11 23.77
CA LYS A 202 -7.57 14.13 23.94
C LYS A 202 -7.75 12.99 22.95
N ALA A 203 -6.64 12.45 22.45
CA ALA A 203 -6.68 11.25 21.63
C ALA A 203 -7.43 10.11 22.33
N LYS A 204 -8.26 9.41 21.58
CA LYS A 204 -9.05 8.25 22.05
C LYS A 204 -8.63 7.01 21.25
N PRO A 205 -7.42 6.47 21.53
CA PRO A 205 -6.95 5.29 20.83
C PRO A 205 -7.77 4.05 21.20
N GLU A 206 -7.89 3.16 20.24
CA GLU A 206 -8.40 1.80 20.44
C GLU A 206 -7.24 0.81 20.45
N ILE A 207 -7.37 -0.24 21.24
CA ILE A 207 -6.39 -1.32 21.35
C ILE A 207 -7.12 -2.65 21.25
N LYS A 208 -6.61 -3.56 20.43
CA LYS A 208 -7.10 -4.94 20.32
C LYS A 208 -5.93 -5.91 20.20
N ASP A 209 -6.16 -7.12 20.69
CA ASP A 209 -5.16 -8.18 20.70
C ASP A 209 -5.63 -9.37 19.91
N TYR A 210 -4.71 -9.95 19.12
CA TYR A 210 -5.00 -11.08 18.26
C TYR A 210 -3.94 -12.17 18.45
N PRO A 211 -4.34 -13.45 18.40
CA PRO A 211 -3.37 -14.55 18.43
C PRO A 211 -2.54 -14.56 17.15
N ILE A 212 -1.31 -15.06 17.26
CA ILE A 212 -0.37 -15.20 16.15
C ILE A 212 -0.38 -16.63 15.65
N HIS A 213 -0.47 -16.80 14.33
CA HIS A 213 -0.39 -18.09 13.67
C HIS A 213 0.78 -18.16 12.69
N ASN A 214 1.23 -19.37 12.42
CA ASN A 214 2.23 -19.59 11.37
C ASN A 214 1.69 -19.15 10.01
N GLY A 215 2.49 -18.40 9.27
CA GLY A 215 2.12 -17.88 7.96
C GLY A 215 1.31 -16.58 7.99
N ASP A 216 0.94 -16.05 9.16
CA ASP A 216 0.33 -14.73 9.27
C ASP A 216 1.26 -13.66 8.70
N ILE A 217 0.70 -12.73 7.91
CA ILE A 217 1.36 -11.53 7.44
C ILE A 217 0.58 -10.34 7.96
N PHE A 218 1.17 -9.62 8.91
CA PHE A 218 0.64 -8.35 9.38
C PHE A 218 1.02 -7.26 8.40
N LEU A 219 0.03 -6.47 7.98
CA LEU A 219 0.18 -5.32 7.10
C LEU A 219 -0.30 -4.08 7.84
N LEU A 220 0.56 -3.08 8.00
CA LEU A 220 0.18 -1.73 8.40
C LEU A 220 0.33 -0.80 7.20
N CYS A 221 -0.63 0.10 7.01
CA CYS A 221 -0.56 1.06 5.92
C CYS A 221 -1.30 2.36 6.24
N THR A 222 -0.90 3.45 5.56
CA THR A 222 -1.67 4.69 5.48
C THR A 222 -2.82 4.55 4.49
N ASP A 223 -3.70 5.53 4.47
CA ASP A 223 -4.83 5.61 3.52
C ASP A 223 -4.36 5.71 2.07
N GLY A 224 -3.11 6.13 1.83
CA GLY A 224 -2.50 6.08 0.50
C GLY A 224 -2.58 4.71 -0.15
N LEU A 225 -2.47 3.60 0.59
CA LEU A 225 -2.69 2.26 0.06
C LEU A 225 -4.18 1.89 0.03
N CYS A 226 -4.84 1.92 1.19
CA CYS A 226 -6.21 1.42 1.33
C CYS A 226 -7.29 2.39 0.81
N GLY A 227 -6.92 3.61 0.44
CA GLY A 227 -7.78 4.53 -0.30
C GLY A 227 -7.67 4.39 -1.83
N VAL A 228 -6.68 3.62 -2.31
CA VAL A 228 -6.45 3.36 -3.74
C VAL A 228 -6.78 1.92 -4.12
N LEU A 229 -6.45 0.96 -3.25
CA LEU A 229 -6.76 -0.46 -3.42
C LEU A 229 -7.84 -0.86 -2.40
N ARG A 230 -8.89 -1.55 -2.87
CA ARG A 230 -9.93 -2.13 -2.01
C ARG A 230 -9.38 -3.32 -1.24
N ASP A 231 -9.98 -3.67 -0.11
CA ASP A 231 -9.56 -4.80 0.73
C ASP A 231 -9.48 -6.13 -0.04
N ASN A 232 -10.41 -6.38 -0.98
CA ASN A 232 -10.38 -7.56 -1.83
C ASN A 232 -9.24 -7.56 -2.86
N GLU A 233 -8.80 -6.39 -3.33
CA GLU A 233 -7.65 -6.24 -4.24
C GLU A 233 -6.35 -6.45 -3.48
N ILE A 234 -6.24 -5.85 -2.27
CA ILE A 234 -5.12 -6.10 -1.35
C ILE A 234 -5.02 -7.60 -1.04
N GLU A 235 -6.15 -8.27 -0.73
CA GLU A 235 -6.18 -9.70 -0.47
C GLU A 235 -5.70 -10.52 -1.67
N GLU A 236 -6.12 -10.17 -2.88
CA GLU A 236 -5.70 -10.87 -4.09
C GLU A 236 -4.20 -10.75 -4.34
N ILE A 237 -3.64 -9.53 -4.17
CA ILE A 237 -2.21 -9.27 -4.31
C ILE A 237 -1.42 -10.06 -3.26
N MET A 238 -1.83 -10.03 -2.00
CA MET A 238 -1.17 -10.76 -0.92
C MET A 238 -1.27 -12.28 -1.13
N CYS A 239 -2.41 -12.77 -1.60
CA CYS A 239 -2.61 -14.18 -1.94
C CYS A 239 -1.63 -14.68 -2.99
N GLN A 240 -1.33 -13.87 -3.99
CA GLN A 240 -0.40 -14.25 -5.07
C GLN A 240 1.07 -14.19 -4.64
N ASN A 241 1.40 -13.35 -3.67
CA ASN A 241 2.79 -13.00 -3.32
C ASN A 241 3.18 -13.34 -1.87
N HIS A 242 2.33 -14.01 -1.08
CA HIS A 242 2.53 -14.27 0.35
C HIS A 242 3.78 -15.10 0.70
N GLN A 243 4.45 -15.71 -0.27
CA GLN A 243 5.65 -16.50 -0.03
C GLN A 243 6.84 -15.61 0.38
N SER A 244 7.00 -14.44 -0.26
CA SER A 244 8.03 -13.45 0.01
C SER A 244 7.40 -12.15 0.50
N VAL A 245 7.91 -11.56 1.59
CA VAL A 245 7.42 -10.26 2.08
C VAL A 245 7.81 -9.13 1.15
N ASP A 246 8.99 -9.21 0.52
CA ASP A 246 9.48 -8.20 -0.42
C ASP A 246 8.68 -8.22 -1.72
N ASP A 247 8.41 -9.40 -2.28
CA ASP A 247 7.56 -9.50 -3.47
C ASP A 247 6.12 -9.05 -3.18
N CYS A 248 5.62 -9.35 -1.98
CA CYS A 248 4.31 -8.87 -1.54
C CYS A 248 4.28 -7.34 -1.45
N LEU A 249 5.27 -6.74 -0.80
CA LEU A 249 5.41 -5.29 -0.69
C LEU A 249 5.50 -4.62 -2.06
N LYS A 250 6.40 -5.10 -2.92
CA LYS A 250 6.59 -4.59 -4.29
C LYS A 250 5.30 -4.68 -5.09
N SER A 251 4.58 -5.80 -4.99
CA SER A 251 3.32 -6.00 -5.72
C SER A 251 2.23 -5.05 -5.23
N LEU A 252 2.08 -4.84 -3.91
CA LEU A 252 1.15 -3.86 -3.36
C LEU A 252 1.46 -2.44 -3.88
N TRP A 253 2.75 -2.05 -3.83
CA TRP A 253 3.18 -0.75 -4.29
C TRP A 253 2.98 -0.55 -5.80
N VAL A 254 3.33 -1.55 -6.63
CA VAL A 254 3.18 -1.49 -8.09
C VAL A 254 1.70 -1.41 -8.49
N ASN A 255 0.83 -2.24 -7.92
CA ASN A 255 -0.59 -2.22 -8.24
C ASN A 255 -1.25 -0.88 -7.85
N GLY A 256 -0.92 -0.31 -6.68
CA GLY A 256 -1.40 1.02 -6.33
C GLY A 256 -0.87 2.11 -7.26
N LYS A 257 0.38 2.00 -7.73
CA LYS A 257 0.95 2.91 -8.74
C LYS A 257 0.20 2.84 -10.08
N GLU A 258 -0.19 1.65 -10.51
CA GLU A 258 -0.96 1.44 -11.75
C GLU A 258 -2.36 2.06 -11.66
N VAL A 259 -3.01 2.00 -10.51
CA VAL A 259 -4.28 2.71 -10.26
C VAL A 259 -4.05 4.22 -10.23
N GLY A 260 -2.94 4.67 -9.71
CA GLY A 260 -2.53 6.07 -9.61
C GLY A 260 -2.60 6.59 -8.17
N TRP A 261 -1.43 6.77 -7.56
CA TRP A 261 -1.32 7.34 -6.23
C TRP A 261 -1.87 8.76 -6.14
N THR A 262 -2.74 9.01 -5.20
CA THR A 262 -3.32 10.32 -4.91
C THR A 262 -2.75 10.95 -3.64
N ASP A 263 -2.12 10.14 -2.78
CA ASP A 263 -1.52 10.56 -1.51
C ASP A 263 -0.12 9.97 -1.31
N ASN A 264 0.52 10.33 -0.18
CA ASN A 264 1.68 9.62 0.34
C ASN A 264 1.29 8.17 0.63
N VAL A 265 2.23 7.24 0.56
CA VAL A 265 1.97 5.83 0.82
C VAL A 265 3.04 5.24 1.73
N THR A 266 2.58 4.63 2.80
CA THR A 266 3.44 3.86 3.70
C THR A 266 2.87 2.46 3.87
N ILE A 267 3.72 1.45 3.74
CA ILE A 267 3.36 0.03 3.87
C ILE A 267 4.44 -0.64 4.73
N GLU A 268 4.03 -1.32 5.78
CA GLU A 268 4.90 -2.18 6.59
C GLU A 268 4.34 -3.59 6.61
N LEU A 269 5.19 -4.58 6.40
CA LEU A 269 4.85 -6.00 6.44
C LEU A 269 5.70 -6.74 7.48
N ALA A 270 5.07 -7.63 8.24
CA ALA A 270 5.74 -8.61 9.08
C ALA A 270 5.10 -9.99 8.92
N LYS A 271 5.87 -10.96 8.43
CA LYS A 271 5.42 -12.35 8.23
C LYS A 271 5.91 -13.24 9.37
N ILE A 272 5.03 -13.97 9.99
CA ILE A 272 5.35 -15.03 10.95
C ILE A 272 5.82 -16.26 10.16
N VAL A 273 7.11 -16.58 10.26
CA VAL A 273 7.71 -17.71 9.55
C VAL A 273 7.53 -18.98 10.35
N SER A 274 7.78 -18.93 11.67
CA SER A 274 7.64 -20.06 12.56
C SER A 274 7.41 -19.64 14.02
N GLY A 275 7.00 -20.58 14.86
CA GLY A 275 6.83 -20.38 16.30
C GLY A 275 5.43 -19.94 16.70
N GLY A 276 4.58 -19.54 15.77
CA GLY A 276 3.16 -19.28 15.99
C GLY A 276 2.35 -20.57 16.17
N SER A 277 1.08 -20.44 16.59
CA SER A 277 0.15 -21.56 16.58
C SER A 277 -0.28 -21.91 15.15
N GLU A 278 -0.85 -23.10 14.97
CA GLU A 278 -1.52 -23.41 13.71
C GLU A 278 -2.83 -22.60 13.62
N PRO A 279 -3.14 -21.98 12.47
CA PRO A 279 -4.38 -21.22 12.34
C PRO A 279 -5.59 -22.13 12.49
N ASP A 280 -6.47 -21.78 13.42
CA ASP A 280 -7.75 -22.44 13.59
C ASP A 280 -8.61 -22.22 12.33
N ARG A 281 -9.40 -23.23 11.96
CA ARG A 281 -10.44 -23.03 10.96
C ARG A 281 -11.49 -22.08 11.53
N LEU A 282 -11.91 -21.10 10.73
CA LEU A 282 -13.00 -20.20 11.10
C LEU A 282 -14.22 -21.01 11.55
N PRO A 283 -14.96 -20.58 12.60
CA PRO A 283 -16.17 -21.24 13.06
C PRO A 283 -17.17 -21.39 11.90
N MET A 284 -17.84 -22.55 11.82
CA MET A 284 -18.91 -22.77 10.83
C MET A 284 -19.96 -21.66 10.94
N GLY A 285 -20.15 -20.90 9.85
CA GLY A 285 -21.12 -19.81 9.77
C GLY A 285 -20.60 -18.52 9.15
N TYR A 286 -19.28 -18.39 8.97
CA TYR A 286 -18.70 -17.42 8.02
C TYR A 286 -18.63 -18.10 6.67
N ASP A 287 -18.99 -17.38 5.59
CA ASP A 287 -18.65 -17.80 4.23
C ASP A 287 -17.15 -18.05 4.21
N GLU A 288 -16.74 -19.31 4.03
CA GLU A 288 -15.32 -19.67 4.02
C GLU A 288 -14.63 -18.79 2.96
N PRO A 289 -13.64 -17.98 3.34
CA PRO A 289 -12.88 -17.26 2.33
C PRO A 289 -12.30 -18.31 1.38
N LYS A 290 -12.59 -18.16 0.08
CA LYS A 290 -12.12 -19.12 -0.93
C LYS A 290 -10.62 -19.21 -0.80
N SER A 291 -10.08 -20.43 -0.69
CA SER A 291 -8.65 -20.64 -0.61
C SER A 291 -7.94 -19.98 -1.81
N CYS A 292 -6.71 -19.56 -1.63
CA CYS A 292 -5.88 -19.00 -2.71
C CYS A 292 -5.88 -19.87 -3.98
N ALA A 293 -5.91 -21.19 -3.81
CA ALA A 293 -6.01 -22.16 -4.91
C ALA A 293 -7.36 -22.08 -5.62
N GLU A 294 -8.46 -21.84 -4.90
CA GLU A 294 -9.80 -21.70 -5.47
C GLU A 294 -9.98 -20.34 -6.15
N LYS A 295 -9.49 -19.24 -5.55
CA LYS A 295 -9.46 -17.91 -6.18
C LYS A 295 -8.63 -17.92 -7.46
N LYS A 296 -7.46 -18.56 -7.45
CA LYS A 296 -6.62 -18.74 -8.65
C LYS A 296 -7.29 -19.60 -9.71
N SER A 297 -8.06 -20.63 -9.32
CA SER A 297 -8.88 -21.45 -10.21
C SER A 297 -10.05 -20.65 -10.80
N GLU A 298 -10.69 -19.77 -10.05
CA GLU A 298 -11.77 -18.92 -10.55
C GLU A 298 -11.26 -17.80 -11.47
N CYS A 299 -10.14 -17.18 -11.18
CA CYS A 299 -9.50 -16.21 -12.06
C CYS A 299 -9.13 -16.87 -13.41
N ASN A 300 -8.51 -18.07 -13.37
CA ASN A 300 -8.25 -18.85 -14.57
C ASN A 300 -9.54 -19.24 -15.33
N LYS A 301 -10.62 -19.59 -14.62
CA LYS A 301 -11.92 -19.89 -15.24
C LYS A 301 -12.55 -18.65 -15.89
N ARG A 302 -12.48 -17.49 -15.26
CA ARG A 302 -12.95 -16.21 -15.83
C ARG A 302 -12.15 -15.86 -17.09
N SER A 303 -10.82 -15.96 -17.04
CA SER A 303 -9.96 -15.73 -18.21
C SER A 303 -10.26 -16.72 -19.35
N ILE A 304 -10.50 -18.00 -19.04
CA ILE A 304 -10.91 -19.01 -20.01
C ILE A 304 -12.29 -18.68 -20.58
N VAL A 305 -13.27 -18.26 -19.76
CA VAL A 305 -14.62 -17.88 -20.23
C VAL A 305 -14.55 -16.67 -21.15
N ILE A 306 -13.73 -15.67 -20.82
CA ILE A 306 -13.50 -14.49 -21.66
C ILE A 306 -12.86 -14.94 -22.99
N LEU A 307 -11.81 -15.77 -22.97
CA LEU A 307 -11.17 -16.28 -24.16
C LEU A 307 -12.14 -17.11 -25.04
N VAL A 308 -12.95 -17.96 -24.42
CA VAL A 308 -13.98 -18.76 -25.13
C VAL A 308 -15.06 -17.86 -25.73
N SER A 309 -15.49 -16.79 -25.03
CA SER A 309 -16.45 -15.82 -25.57
C SER A 309 -15.87 -15.06 -26.77
N PHE A 310 -14.60 -14.66 -26.72
CA PHE A 310 -13.92 -14.07 -27.89
C PHE A 310 -13.86 -15.07 -29.07
N ILE A 311 -13.52 -16.32 -28.83
CA ILE A 311 -13.50 -17.37 -29.88
C ILE A 311 -14.89 -17.58 -30.48
N LEU A 312 -15.96 -17.61 -29.64
CA LEU A 312 -17.34 -17.75 -30.12
C LEU A 312 -17.80 -16.55 -30.96
N VAL A 313 -17.40 -15.33 -30.57
CA VAL A 313 -17.67 -14.12 -31.37
C VAL A 313 -16.94 -14.18 -32.72
N PHE A 314 -15.68 -14.60 -32.72
CA PHE A 314 -14.92 -14.78 -33.96
C PHE A 314 -15.53 -15.87 -34.88
N LEU A 315 -15.99 -16.99 -34.32
CA LEU A 315 -16.69 -18.03 -35.07
C LEU A 315 -18.04 -17.55 -35.62
N ALA A 316 -18.80 -16.75 -34.82
CA ALA A 316 -20.06 -16.17 -35.27
C ALA A 316 -19.86 -15.16 -36.41
N VAL A 317 -18.83 -14.32 -36.34
CA VAL A 317 -18.45 -13.38 -37.40
C VAL A 317 -17.98 -14.14 -38.65
N GLY A 318 -17.19 -15.19 -38.46
CA GLY A 318 -16.76 -16.08 -39.56
C GLY A 318 -17.94 -16.80 -40.24
N LEU A 319 -18.90 -17.30 -39.45
CA LEU A 319 -20.12 -17.94 -39.98
C LEU A 319 -21.03 -16.93 -40.73
N LEU A 320 -21.17 -15.71 -40.18
CA LEU A 320 -21.90 -14.63 -40.83
C LEU A 320 -21.25 -14.23 -42.16
N ALA A 321 -19.92 -14.12 -42.19
CA ALA A 321 -19.15 -13.85 -43.39
C ALA A 321 -19.30 -14.98 -44.41
N PHE A 322 -19.33 -16.24 -43.97
CA PHE A 322 -19.57 -17.42 -44.84
C PHE A 322 -21.01 -17.41 -45.41
N ILE A 323 -22.02 -17.11 -44.62
CA ILE A 323 -23.42 -17.01 -45.06
C ILE A 323 -23.60 -15.85 -46.06
N LEU A 324 -22.96 -14.70 -45.81
CA LEU A 324 -22.99 -13.54 -46.72
C LEU A 324 -22.21 -13.81 -48.02
N ASN A 325 -21.18 -14.64 -47.98
CA ASN A 325 -20.39 -15.07 -49.15
C ASN A 325 -21.16 -16.04 -50.03
N ASN A 326 -22.07 -16.85 -49.49
CA ASN A 326 -22.86 -17.81 -50.26
C ASN A 326 -24.04 -17.15 -51.04
N ASN A 327 -24.29 -15.84 -50.78
CA ASN A 327 -25.29 -15.03 -51.50
C ASN A 327 -24.59 -14.02 -52.42
N SER A 328 -24.10 -14.49 -53.55
CA SER A 328 -23.59 -13.77 -54.74
C SER A 328 -23.59 -12.25 -54.71
N ASN A 329 -22.45 -11.65 -54.33
CA ASN A 329 -22.06 -10.30 -54.74
C ASN A 329 -20.54 -10.11 -54.58
N GLU A 330 -19.79 -10.32 -55.63
CA GLU A 330 -18.33 -10.13 -55.70
C GLU A 330 -17.84 -8.75 -55.22
N LYS A 331 -18.66 -7.70 -55.38
CA LYS A 331 -18.34 -6.35 -54.92
C LYS A 331 -18.29 -6.22 -53.39
N ARG A 332 -19.20 -6.90 -52.67
CA ARG A 332 -19.24 -6.87 -51.19
C ARG A 332 -18.12 -7.67 -50.58
N ILE A 333 -17.66 -8.74 -51.25
CA ILE A 333 -16.51 -9.54 -50.80
C ILE A 333 -15.22 -8.72 -50.82
N ASN A 334 -15.03 -7.95 -51.90
CA ASN A 334 -13.85 -7.11 -52.03
C ASN A 334 -13.84 -5.95 -51.01
N GLU A 335 -14.99 -5.37 -50.66
CA GLU A 335 -15.11 -4.36 -49.62
C GLU A 335 -14.86 -4.93 -48.21
N LEU A 336 -15.38 -6.13 -47.90
CA LEU A 336 -15.10 -6.81 -46.62
C LEU A 336 -13.63 -7.22 -46.47
N ASN A 337 -13.02 -7.75 -47.55
CA ASN A 337 -11.61 -8.11 -47.52
C ASN A 337 -10.71 -6.88 -47.33
N SER A 338 -11.07 -5.73 -47.93
CA SER A 338 -10.34 -4.46 -47.67
C SER A 338 -10.51 -3.95 -46.24
N LEU A 339 -11.67 -4.19 -45.60
CA LEU A 339 -11.92 -3.83 -44.21
C LEU A 339 -11.15 -4.74 -43.24
N ILE A 340 -11.11 -6.04 -43.54
CA ILE A 340 -10.34 -7.02 -42.76
C ILE A 340 -8.84 -6.71 -42.83
N GLU A 341 -8.30 -6.37 -44.00
CA GLU A 341 -6.92 -5.95 -44.17
C GLU A 341 -6.60 -4.66 -43.35
N LYS A 342 -7.52 -3.67 -43.36
CA LYS A 342 -7.38 -2.48 -42.58
C LYS A 342 -7.38 -2.75 -41.06
N GLN A 343 -8.27 -3.63 -40.59
CA GLN A 343 -8.29 -4.02 -39.18
C GLN A 343 -7.05 -4.82 -38.79
N LYS A 344 -6.53 -5.66 -39.66
CA LYS A 344 -5.30 -6.39 -39.41
C LYS A 344 -4.09 -5.48 -39.25
N LEU A 345 -3.99 -4.46 -40.08
CA LEU A 345 -2.96 -3.42 -39.95
C LEU A 345 -3.09 -2.62 -38.64
N GLN A 346 -4.33 -2.37 -38.16
CA GLN A 346 -4.54 -1.71 -36.87
C GLN A 346 -4.14 -2.61 -35.68
N ILE A 347 -4.46 -3.89 -35.75
CA ILE A 347 -4.07 -4.88 -34.73
C ILE A 347 -2.54 -4.99 -34.70
N ASP A 348 -1.86 -5.11 -35.86
CA ASP A 348 -0.42 -5.18 -35.92
C ASP A 348 0.26 -3.91 -35.39
N SER A 349 -0.37 -2.73 -35.56
CA SER A 349 0.13 -1.49 -34.99
C SER A 349 -0.04 -1.43 -33.47
N LEU A 350 -1.15 -1.92 -32.93
CA LEU A 350 -1.39 -1.99 -31.48
C LEU A 350 -0.45 -2.98 -30.80
N THR A 351 -0.21 -4.15 -31.43
CA THR A 351 0.75 -5.14 -30.92
C THR A 351 2.18 -4.55 -30.87
N ARG A 352 2.57 -3.77 -31.86
CA ARG A 352 3.89 -3.08 -31.84
C ARG A 352 3.99 -2.03 -30.76
N ILE A 353 2.87 -1.32 -30.45
CA ILE A 353 2.82 -0.36 -29.35
C ILE A 353 2.91 -1.10 -28.01
N GLU A 354 2.23 -2.21 -27.88
CA GLU A 354 2.30 -3.06 -26.69
C GLU A 354 3.70 -3.62 -26.46
N ASP A 355 4.36 -4.14 -27.49
CA ASP A 355 5.77 -4.61 -27.44
C ASP A 355 6.72 -3.48 -27.07
N SER A 356 6.48 -2.26 -27.62
CA SER A 356 7.29 -1.07 -27.32
C SER A 356 7.11 -0.61 -25.87
N LEU A 357 5.86 -0.60 -25.37
CA LEU A 357 5.55 -0.28 -23.97
C LEU A 357 6.18 -1.31 -23.03
N TYR A 358 6.11 -2.59 -23.39
CA TYR A 358 6.74 -3.65 -22.59
C TYR A 358 8.27 -3.47 -22.50
N SER A 359 8.90 -3.10 -23.61
CA SER A 359 10.34 -2.81 -23.63
C SER A 359 10.72 -1.59 -22.80
N ILE A 360 9.88 -0.54 -22.82
CA ILE A 360 10.05 0.66 -22.00
C ILE A 360 9.89 0.34 -20.52
N ILE A 361 8.88 -0.44 -20.15
CA ILE A 361 8.66 -0.90 -18.77
C ILE A 361 9.87 -1.70 -18.27
N GLN A 362 10.40 -2.63 -19.06
CA GLN A 362 11.60 -3.39 -18.74
C GLN A 362 12.85 -2.49 -18.59
N GLN A 363 12.94 -1.45 -19.39
CA GLN A 363 14.04 -0.49 -19.31
C GLN A 363 13.93 0.39 -18.07
N TYR A 364 12.73 0.82 -17.69
CA TYR A 364 12.47 1.55 -16.44
C TYR A 364 12.73 0.68 -15.20
N GLN A 365 12.29 -0.57 -15.20
CA GLN A 365 12.57 -1.51 -14.10
C GLN A 365 14.06 -1.73 -13.91
N LYS A 366 14.84 -1.84 -15.01
CA LYS A 366 16.29 -1.98 -14.94
C LYS A 366 16.99 -0.70 -14.46
N THR A 367 16.47 0.47 -14.81
CA THR A 367 17.03 1.77 -14.37
C THR A 367 16.70 2.02 -12.88
N GLU A 368 15.56 1.57 -12.40
CA GLU A 368 15.21 1.62 -10.97
C GLU A 368 16.06 0.63 -10.15
N GLU A 369 16.34 -0.57 -10.64
CA GLU A 369 17.29 -1.49 -10.00
C GLU A 369 18.70 -0.88 -9.88
N GLU A 370 19.17 -0.14 -10.88
CA GLU A 370 20.47 0.56 -10.85
C GLU A 370 20.44 1.82 -9.96
N SER A 371 19.31 2.49 -9.78
CA SER A 371 19.20 3.68 -8.93
C SER A 371 19.02 3.35 -7.45
N PHE A 372 18.55 2.15 -7.11
CA PHE A 372 18.44 1.65 -5.74
C PHE A 372 19.80 1.30 -5.10
N TYR A 373 20.86 1.14 -5.92
CA TYR A 373 22.21 0.77 -5.45
C TYR A 373 23.10 1.93 -5.01
N ILE A 374 22.63 3.18 -4.97
CA ILE A 374 23.45 4.32 -4.56
C ILE A 374 22.79 5.12 -3.44
N VAL A 375 22.78 4.55 -2.23
CA VAL A 375 22.88 5.35 -0.99
C VAL A 375 23.83 4.61 -0.05
N ASP A 376 25.11 4.75 -0.34
CA ASP A 376 26.19 4.41 0.60
C ASP A 376 26.31 5.57 1.59
N VAL A 377 25.73 5.39 2.79
CA VAL A 377 25.94 6.34 3.90
C VAL A 377 27.20 5.92 4.63
N THR A 378 28.34 6.37 4.16
CA THR A 378 29.55 6.39 4.97
C THR A 378 29.40 7.44 6.06
N SER A 379 29.34 6.97 7.30
CA SER A 379 29.52 7.78 8.50
C SER A 379 30.93 8.38 8.52
N ASP A 380 31.01 9.69 8.60
CA ASP A 380 32.09 10.33 9.33
C ASP A 380 31.62 11.64 9.97
N ASP A 381 31.99 11.76 11.23
CA ASP A 381 31.75 12.89 12.12
C ASP A 381 32.31 14.20 11.54
N ASP A 382 31.58 15.29 11.67
CA ASP A 382 32.01 16.57 12.23
C ASP A 382 31.32 17.81 11.61
N LYS A 383 30.77 18.61 12.52
CA LYS A 383 30.61 20.06 12.47
C LYS A 383 29.66 20.71 11.46
N TYR A 384 28.51 21.10 12.00
CA TYR A 384 27.67 22.17 11.44
C TYR A 384 28.38 23.53 11.55
N GLU A 385 28.68 24.15 10.43
CA GLU A 385 28.88 25.58 10.30
C GLU A 385 27.93 26.11 9.21
N TYR A 386 27.05 27.04 9.63
CA TYR A 386 26.16 27.78 8.75
C TYR A 386 26.97 28.71 7.85
N GLY A 387 26.92 28.49 6.55
CA GLY A 387 27.40 29.40 5.54
C GLY A 387 26.39 29.49 4.41
N SER A 388 25.70 30.62 4.36
CA SER A 388 24.93 31.05 3.19
C SER A 388 25.88 31.37 2.05
N GLU A 389 25.70 30.73 0.88
CA GLU A 389 26.07 31.35 -0.40
C GLU A 389 25.61 30.47 -1.59
N ASP A 390 24.85 31.09 -2.46
CA ASP A 390 24.65 30.92 -3.89
C ASP A 390 24.92 29.55 -4.55
N TYR A 391 23.84 28.87 -4.94
CA TYR A 391 23.85 27.98 -6.10
C TYR A 391 22.88 28.50 -7.16
N GLN A 392 23.35 29.39 -8.02
CA GLN A 392 22.86 29.57 -9.36
C GLN A 392 23.70 28.71 -10.32
N ASP A 393 23.00 28.12 -11.28
CA ASP A 393 23.43 27.63 -12.56
C ASP A 393 24.41 26.45 -12.63
N GLN A 394 23.85 25.28 -12.87
CA GLN A 394 24.23 24.42 -13.99
C GLN A 394 23.26 23.27 -14.18
N VAL A 395 22.11 23.54 -14.79
CA VAL A 395 21.38 22.53 -15.54
C VAL A 395 21.61 22.84 -17.02
N THR A 396 22.66 22.26 -17.58
CA THR A 396 22.88 22.25 -19.01
C THR A 396 22.30 20.97 -19.60
N GLU A 397 21.29 21.17 -20.45
CA GLU A 397 21.11 20.53 -21.76
C GLU A 397 21.49 19.05 -21.89
N THR A 398 20.51 18.15 -21.67
CA THR A 398 20.37 16.90 -22.45
C THR A 398 18.93 16.37 -22.42
N GLU A 399 17.92 17.18 -22.71
CA GLU A 399 16.57 16.72 -23.01
C GLU A 399 15.96 17.47 -24.18
N GLU A 400 16.55 17.29 -25.36
CA GLU A 400 15.91 17.63 -26.64
C GLU A 400 16.52 16.76 -27.73
N THR A 401 16.09 15.54 -27.87
CA THR A 401 16.13 14.80 -29.15
C THR A 401 15.54 13.39 -28.92
N VAL A 402 14.26 13.23 -28.89
CA VAL A 402 13.51 11.98 -29.28
C VAL A 402 11.99 12.22 -29.29
N ILE A 403 11.49 13.38 -29.64
CA ILE A 403 10.02 13.55 -29.85
C ILE A 403 9.78 14.32 -31.19
N ASP A 404 10.34 13.85 -32.28
CA ASP A 404 10.04 14.47 -33.58
C ASP A 404 9.67 13.49 -34.71
N ASP A 405 9.15 12.29 -34.41
CA ASP A 405 8.70 11.37 -35.45
C ASP A 405 7.32 10.70 -35.16
N ILE A 406 6.45 11.32 -34.38
CA ILE A 406 5.06 10.90 -34.32
C ILE A 406 4.17 12.02 -34.88
N ASN A 407 4.03 12.02 -36.20
CA ASN A 407 3.11 12.88 -36.94
C ASN A 407 1.68 12.39 -36.75
N LEU A 408 1.04 12.77 -35.65
CA LEU A 408 -0.38 12.55 -35.43
C LEU A 408 -1.17 13.68 -36.07
N THR A 409 -1.67 13.47 -37.27
CA THR A 409 -2.70 14.32 -37.86
C THR A 409 -4.00 14.21 -37.06
N PRO A 410 -4.59 15.32 -36.59
CA PRO A 410 -5.86 15.28 -35.88
C PRO A 410 -6.99 14.89 -36.85
N ILE A 411 -7.73 13.83 -36.52
CA ILE A 411 -8.98 13.48 -37.19
C ILE A 411 -10.06 14.44 -36.67
N HIS A 412 -10.45 15.39 -37.47
CA HIS A 412 -11.64 16.23 -37.24
C HIS A 412 -12.91 15.40 -37.48
N PRO A 413 -13.88 15.40 -36.54
CA PRO A 413 -15.20 14.83 -36.79
C PRO A 413 -16.09 15.89 -37.47
N LYS A 414 -16.18 15.79 -38.76
CA LYS A 414 -17.30 16.41 -39.54
C LYS A 414 -17.49 15.55 -40.77
N ASP A 415 -18.58 14.77 -40.72
CA ASP A 415 -19.53 14.77 -41.83
C ASP A 415 -20.80 14.03 -41.36
N SER A 416 -21.82 14.83 -41.22
CA SER A 416 -23.21 14.44 -41.03
C SER A 416 -23.69 13.72 -42.29
N ILE A 417 -24.18 12.51 -42.11
CA ILE A 417 -24.98 11.86 -43.15
C ILE A 417 -26.40 12.44 -43.06
N LYS A 418 -26.80 13.10 -44.11
CA LYS A 418 -28.19 13.36 -44.48
C LYS A 418 -28.62 12.28 -45.46
N ASP A 419 -29.84 11.79 -45.24
CA ASP A 419 -30.75 10.94 -46.02
C ASP A 419 -30.43 9.42 -46.06
#